data_e6f51480c89905d3c57303ebc6bf6dc4
#
_entry.id   e6f51480c89905d3c57303ebc6bf6dc4
#
_cell.length_a   1.000
_cell.length_b   1.000
_cell.length_c   1.000
_cell.angle_alpha   90.00
_cell.angle_beta   90.00
_cell.angle_gamma   90.00
#
_symmetry.space_group_name_H-M   'P 1'
#
loop_
_entity.id
_entity.type
_entity.pdbx_description
1 polymer ?
#
loop_
_entity_poly.entity_id
_entity_poly.type
_entity_poly.pdbx_seq_one_letter_code
_entity_poly.pdbx_strand_id
1 'polypeptide(L)'
;MEGSTRDTWGSRIGVILAVAGSAVGLGNFIRFPGQVAQFGGGAFMIAYAISFLIIGLPIGWAEWAMGRYAGQRGYNSAAGAFHCLVPWRASKYFGVLGAMIPLVIFMYYVVIEAWTLGYTVRFLRAIVDPSLRFADVSDSQEYFTSFVGAAADGSALRPSLDTVLPWLVVVFLLNLVLIYRGISKGIELACRVGMPVLIVLCVFVLARVLTLGTPDPAQPDRNVWTGLGSMWNPGKTVVVGADGAVLAEVVDADRTRQRERATALAAQTPGGTVVERTVLAQLADPNLWLAAAGQIFFSLSVGFGVILVYASYMGPRDDLVLSGLTASATNEFCEVALGGLITFPAAVAFLGVAGVAGAGTFGLGFNVLPLVFSSMPAGSLFGAIFFFVLFIAAITSSLSMLQPGIALLEESLGISRKGSVGLLGTLTALGTGFVAWFSKDLKALDTLDFWVGTFLIFVLATVQIILFGWFFGMERGWRELHTGAALQLPGWFKPVFRYVCPAFLITIFGLWVARNVFGWDPAGGASRGGSPYTKALFVDGDPVAWLSVALVAVMAVGLTATIGGSRRYRDDSST
;
A
#
# COMPACT_ATOMS: atom_id res chain seq x y z
N MET A 1 -5.11 19.39 37.99
CA MET A 1 -4.98 18.63 36.74
C MET A 1 -3.59 18.04 36.73
N GLU A 2 -3.48 16.79 37.16
CA GLU A 2 -2.22 16.05 37.10
C GLU A 2 -1.80 15.96 35.64
N GLY A 3 -0.54 16.37 35.39
CA GLY A 3 0.02 16.40 34.04
C GLY A 3 0.04 15.01 33.42
N SER A 4 -0.88 14.73 32.51
CA SER A 4 -0.79 13.60 31.60
C SER A 4 0.56 13.75 30.89
N THR A 5 1.49 12.85 31.21
CA THR A 5 2.78 12.77 30.50
C THR A 5 2.44 12.50 29.04
N ARG A 6 2.73 13.49 28.20
CA ARG A 6 2.53 13.40 26.75
C ARG A 6 3.27 12.18 26.22
N ASP A 7 2.59 11.33 25.46
CA ASP A 7 3.24 10.23 24.74
C ASP A 7 4.38 10.78 23.88
N THR A 8 5.54 10.17 23.96
CA THR A 8 6.73 10.54 23.19
C THR A 8 7.39 9.28 22.64
N TRP A 9 8.13 9.44 21.58
CA TRP A 9 8.97 8.36 21.06
C TRP A 9 10.10 8.05 22.03
N GLY A 10 10.41 6.78 22.22
CA GLY A 10 11.52 6.36 23.06
C GLY A 10 12.89 6.62 22.43
N SER A 11 12.98 6.63 21.11
CA SER A 11 14.22 6.85 20.37
C SER A 11 14.00 7.34 18.94
N ARG A 12 15.01 8.03 18.36
CA ARG A 12 14.99 8.43 16.95
C ARG A 12 14.91 7.22 16.01
N ILE A 13 15.65 6.16 16.30
CA ILE A 13 15.59 4.90 15.52
C ILE A 13 14.17 4.30 15.62
N GLY A 14 13.53 4.38 16.78
CA GLY A 14 12.17 3.92 16.98
C GLY A 14 11.17 4.63 16.07
N VAL A 15 11.27 5.96 15.92
CA VAL A 15 10.43 6.73 14.98
C VAL A 15 10.66 6.28 13.55
N ILE A 16 11.93 6.18 13.12
CA ILE A 16 12.29 5.76 11.76
C ILE A 16 11.73 4.37 11.45
N LEU A 17 11.91 3.42 12.38
CA LEU A 17 11.39 2.06 12.22
C LEU A 17 9.85 1.99 12.27
N ALA A 18 9.21 2.87 13.04
CA ALA A 18 7.75 2.95 13.09
C ALA A 18 7.17 3.50 11.77
N VAL A 19 7.79 4.56 11.19
CA VAL A 19 7.38 5.09 9.89
C VAL A 19 7.72 4.11 8.77
N ALA A 20 8.91 3.51 8.78
CA ALA A 20 9.26 2.46 7.83
C ALA A 20 8.32 1.25 7.94
N GLY A 21 7.99 0.81 9.17
CA GLY A 21 7.04 -0.29 9.41
C GLY A 21 5.60 0.05 9.03
N SER A 22 5.22 1.34 9.08
CA SER A 22 3.96 1.81 8.51
C SER A 22 3.94 1.73 6.99
N ALA A 23 5.06 2.04 6.36
CA ALA A 23 5.23 2.06 4.92
C ALA A 23 5.41 0.64 4.35
N VAL A 24 6.28 -0.19 4.97
CA VAL A 24 6.51 -1.57 4.56
C VAL A 24 5.30 -2.43 4.93
N GLY A 25 4.50 -2.77 3.94
CA GLY A 25 3.28 -3.55 4.09
C GLY A 25 3.14 -4.62 3.00
N LEU A 26 1.95 -5.16 2.86
CA LEU A 26 1.62 -6.16 1.84
C LEU A 26 1.89 -5.66 0.42
N GLY A 27 1.74 -4.35 0.21
CA GLY A 27 1.98 -3.71 -1.09
C GLY A 27 3.36 -3.94 -1.65
N ASN A 28 4.38 -3.92 -0.80
CA ASN A 28 5.78 -4.10 -1.20
C ASN A 28 6.05 -5.50 -1.78
N PHE A 29 5.35 -6.51 -1.29
CA PHE A 29 5.61 -7.91 -1.63
C PHE A 29 4.65 -8.47 -2.68
N ILE A 30 3.45 -7.93 -2.83
CA ILE A 30 2.46 -8.48 -3.75
C ILE A 30 1.94 -7.45 -4.76
N ARG A 31 1.65 -6.20 -4.34
CA ARG A 31 1.13 -5.18 -5.25
C ARG A 31 2.21 -4.62 -6.18
N PHE A 32 3.36 -4.23 -5.64
CA PHE A 32 4.47 -3.70 -6.44
C PHE A 32 4.93 -4.69 -7.53
N PRO A 33 5.21 -5.98 -7.24
CA PRO A 33 5.56 -6.94 -8.27
C PRO A 33 4.47 -7.14 -9.32
N GLY A 34 3.19 -7.07 -8.91
CA GLY A 34 2.05 -7.12 -9.83
C GLY A 34 2.00 -5.92 -10.78
N GLN A 35 2.28 -4.70 -10.27
CA GLN A 35 2.38 -3.49 -11.08
C GLN A 35 3.56 -3.56 -12.05
N VAL A 36 4.72 -4.05 -11.58
CA VAL A 36 5.89 -4.29 -12.45
C VAL A 36 5.53 -5.21 -13.60
N ALA A 37 4.82 -6.31 -13.32
CA ALA A 37 4.38 -7.26 -14.35
C ALA A 37 3.43 -6.62 -15.38
N GLN A 38 2.45 -5.87 -14.89
CA GLN A 38 1.37 -5.32 -15.71
C GLN A 38 1.83 -4.14 -16.58
N PHE A 39 2.75 -3.32 -16.08
CA PHE A 39 3.13 -2.06 -16.70
C PHE A 39 4.53 -2.06 -17.33
N GLY A 40 5.03 -3.22 -17.76
CA GLY A 40 6.23 -3.31 -18.61
C GLY A 40 7.56 -3.25 -17.87
N GLY A 41 7.64 -3.76 -16.64
CA GLY A 41 8.90 -3.97 -15.94
C GLY A 41 9.75 -2.72 -15.80
N GLY A 42 10.89 -2.67 -16.52
CA GLY A 42 11.86 -1.58 -16.41
C GLY A 42 11.32 -0.20 -16.79
N ALA A 43 10.35 -0.08 -17.68
CA ALA A 43 9.71 1.20 -17.99
C ALA A 43 8.88 1.69 -16.78
N PHE A 44 8.16 0.79 -16.10
CA PHE A 44 7.48 1.10 -14.85
C PHE A 44 8.47 1.54 -13.77
N MET A 45 9.64 0.88 -13.64
CA MET A 45 10.67 1.25 -12.66
C MET A 45 11.18 2.69 -12.86
N ILE A 46 11.28 3.16 -14.12
CA ILE A 46 11.67 4.55 -14.40
C ILE A 46 10.58 5.52 -13.91
N ALA A 47 9.31 5.31 -14.26
CA ALA A 47 8.21 6.16 -13.82
C ALA A 47 8.02 6.11 -12.29
N TYR A 48 8.24 4.95 -11.68
CA TYR A 48 8.21 4.73 -10.24
C TYR A 48 9.28 5.56 -9.53
N ALA A 49 10.54 5.50 -9.99
CA ALA A 49 11.63 6.28 -9.41
C ALA A 49 11.40 7.79 -9.55
N ILE A 50 10.88 8.25 -10.68
CA ILE A 50 10.52 9.67 -10.89
C ILE A 50 9.38 10.08 -9.96
N SER A 51 8.33 9.25 -9.82
CA SER A 51 7.22 9.50 -8.90
C SER A 51 7.68 9.53 -7.45
N PHE A 52 8.60 8.65 -7.04
CA PHE A 52 9.21 8.68 -5.72
C PHE A 52 9.88 10.04 -5.41
N LEU A 53 10.66 10.57 -6.36
CA LEU A 53 11.38 11.83 -6.20
C LEU A 53 10.46 13.07 -6.25
N ILE A 54 9.41 13.05 -7.09
CA ILE A 54 8.54 14.21 -7.32
C ILE A 54 7.39 14.29 -6.33
N ILE A 55 6.82 13.17 -5.91
CA ILE A 55 5.67 13.13 -5.00
C ILE A 55 6.00 12.45 -3.67
N GLY A 56 6.63 11.28 -3.68
CA GLY A 56 6.85 10.49 -2.47
C GLY A 56 7.64 11.25 -1.41
N LEU A 57 8.86 11.65 -1.71
CA LEU A 57 9.71 12.40 -0.79
C LEU A 57 9.13 13.77 -0.42
N PRO A 58 8.66 14.62 -1.37
CA PRO A 58 8.13 15.93 -1.01
C PRO A 58 6.90 15.85 -0.11
N ILE A 59 5.92 14.98 -0.40
CA ILE A 59 4.73 14.85 0.45
C ILE A 59 5.11 14.31 1.82
N GLY A 60 5.95 13.29 1.89
CA GLY A 60 6.45 12.76 3.16
C GLY A 60 7.10 13.84 4.01
N TRP A 61 8.05 14.59 3.47
CA TRP A 61 8.69 15.68 4.21
C TRP A 61 7.72 16.81 4.60
N ALA A 62 6.73 17.12 3.76
CA ALA A 62 5.68 18.07 4.11
C ALA A 62 4.87 17.58 5.31
N GLU A 63 4.47 16.31 5.35
CA GLU A 63 3.77 15.71 6.49
C GLU A 63 4.63 15.71 7.77
N TRP A 64 5.92 15.38 7.67
CA TRP A 64 6.86 15.46 8.78
C TRP A 64 6.94 16.88 9.36
N ALA A 65 7.09 17.89 8.50
CA ALA A 65 7.20 19.28 8.94
C ALA A 65 5.89 19.82 9.54
N MET A 66 4.76 19.55 8.88
CA MET A 66 3.44 19.97 9.36
C MET A 66 3.09 19.30 10.70
N GLY A 67 3.37 18.00 10.82
CA GLY A 67 3.11 17.22 12.03
C GLY A 67 3.92 17.75 13.22
N ARG A 68 5.24 17.90 13.08
CA ARG A 68 6.09 18.44 14.18
C ARG A 68 5.68 19.86 14.55
N TYR A 69 5.44 20.72 13.58
CA TYR A 69 5.01 22.09 13.84
C TYR A 69 3.70 22.15 14.66
N ALA A 70 2.71 21.34 14.29
CA ALA A 70 1.43 21.23 15.01
C ALA A 70 1.62 20.62 16.39
N GLY A 71 2.42 19.57 16.49
CA GLY A 71 2.71 18.87 17.73
C GLY A 71 3.34 19.77 18.79
N GLN A 72 4.26 20.67 18.43
CA GLN A 72 4.85 21.66 19.35
C GLN A 72 3.82 22.66 19.88
N ARG A 73 2.66 22.79 19.21
CA ARG A 73 1.54 23.66 19.61
C ARG A 73 0.43 22.90 20.32
N GLY A 74 0.68 21.62 20.63
CA GLY A 74 -0.24 20.77 21.35
C GLY A 74 -1.32 20.11 20.48
N TYR A 75 -1.19 20.13 19.14
CA TYR A 75 -2.08 19.45 18.21
C TYR A 75 -1.42 18.19 17.65
N ASN A 76 -2.04 17.05 17.87
CA ASN A 76 -1.51 15.75 17.43
C ASN A 76 -2.32 15.09 16.32
N SER A 77 -3.53 15.60 16.02
CA SER A 77 -4.37 15.11 14.93
C SER A 77 -4.15 15.91 13.63
N ALA A 78 -4.53 15.33 12.49
CA ALA A 78 -4.52 16.04 11.22
C ALA A 78 -5.48 17.25 11.23
N ALA A 79 -6.63 17.15 11.94
CA ALA A 79 -7.57 18.26 12.09
C ALA A 79 -6.95 19.41 12.87
N GLY A 80 -6.26 19.13 13.97
CA GLY A 80 -5.54 20.14 14.76
C GLY A 80 -4.35 20.71 14.00
N ALA A 81 -3.63 19.90 13.25
CA ALA A 81 -2.53 20.38 12.42
C ALA A 81 -3.03 21.40 11.37
N PHE A 82 -4.07 21.08 10.62
CA PHE A 82 -4.59 21.99 9.60
C PHE A 82 -5.21 23.24 10.21
N HIS A 83 -5.85 23.11 11.38
CA HIS A 83 -6.36 24.24 12.14
C HIS A 83 -5.24 25.24 12.53
N CYS A 84 -4.09 24.75 13.01
CA CYS A 84 -3.01 25.62 13.45
C CYS A 84 -2.10 26.13 12.31
N LEU A 85 -2.10 25.45 11.17
CA LEU A 85 -1.26 25.83 10.03
C LEU A 85 -1.89 26.92 9.16
N VAL A 86 -3.21 26.98 9.12
CA VAL A 86 -3.96 27.80 8.17
C VAL A 86 -5.03 28.64 8.92
N PRO A 87 -5.09 29.96 8.69
CA PRO A 87 -6.04 30.84 9.39
C PRO A 87 -7.50 30.65 8.97
N TRP A 88 -7.78 29.72 8.06
CA TRP A 88 -9.13 29.47 7.57
C TRP A 88 -9.89 28.51 8.48
N ARG A 89 -11.04 28.95 9.01
CA ARG A 89 -11.84 28.17 9.97
C ARG A 89 -12.27 26.78 9.51
N ALA A 90 -12.45 26.60 8.20
CA ALA A 90 -12.83 25.31 7.63
C ALA A 90 -11.66 24.34 7.43
N SER A 91 -10.40 24.78 7.59
CA SER A 91 -9.21 23.93 7.35
C SER A 91 -9.20 22.65 8.19
N LYS A 92 -9.68 22.71 9.44
CA LYS A 92 -9.79 21.57 10.35
C LYS A 92 -10.64 20.41 9.80
N TYR A 93 -11.64 20.70 8.97
CA TYR A 93 -12.53 19.67 8.41
C TYR A 93 -11.85 18.85 7.31
N PHE A 94 -10.86 19.39 6.60
CA PHE A 94 -10.05 18.58 5.71
C PHE A 94 -9.21 17.55 6.48
N GLY A 95 -8.88 17.82 7.74
CA GLY A 95 -8.19 16.89 8.61
C GLY A 95 -9.01 15.67 9.01
N VAL A 96 -10.33 15.67 8.79
CA VAL A 96 -11.17 14.47 8.93
C VAL A 96 -10.64 13.35 8.06
N LEU A 97 -10.21 13.66 6.83
CA LEU A 97 -9.67 12.67 5.90
C LEU A 97 -8.43 11.98 6.48
N GLY A 98 -7.56 12.72 7.19
CA GLY A 98 -6.35 12.16 7.80
C GLY A 98 -6.59 11.18 8.96
N ALA A 99 -7.81 11.11 9.51
CA ALA A 99 -8.20 10.08 10.46
C ALA A 99 -9.09 9.02 9.81
N MET A 100 -10.01 9.43 8.95
CA MET A 100 -10.98 8.54 8.30
C MET A 100 -10.32 7.55 7.34
N ILE A 101 -9.42 8.03 6.48
CA ILE A 101 -8.75 7.18 5.47
C ILE A 101 -8.06 5.98 6.13
N PRO A 102 -7.12 6.15 7.08
CA PRO A 102 -6.45 5.01 7.68
C PRO A 102 -7.40 4.12 8.50
N LEU A 103 -8.45 4.65 9.11
CA LEU A 103 -9.44 3.83 9.82
C LEU A 103 -10.26 2.94 8.89
N VAL A 104 -10.70 3.46 7.75
CA VAL A 104 -11.44 2.65 6.76
C VAL A 104 -10.51 1.62 6.13
N ILE A 105 -9.28 2.01 5.81
CA ILE A 105 -8.28 1.06 5.30
C ILE A 105 -8.04 -0.06 6.32
N PHE A 106 -7.88 0.24 7.60
CA PHE A 106 -7.73 -0.76 8.65
C PHE A 106 -8.85 -1.82 8.62
N MET A 107 -10.11 -1.42 8.38
CA MET A 107 -11.27 -2.33 8.41
C MET A 107 -11.15 -3.48 7.40
N TYR A 108 -10.62 -3.23 6.22
CA TYR A 108 -10.39 -4.29 5.23
C TYR A 108 -8.96 -4.86 5.27
N TYR A 109 -7.98 -4.06 5.67
CA TYR A 109 -6.58 -4.47 5.72
C TYR A 109 -6.33 -5.55 6.77
N VAL A 110 -6.99 -5.48 7.93
CA VAL A 110 -6.90 -6.51 8.98
C VAL A 110 -7.48 -7.85 8.54
N VAL A 111 -8.43 -7.86 7.57
CA VAL A 111 -8.91 -9.09 6.94
C VAL A 111 -7.81 -9.72 6.08
N ILE A 112 -7.10 -8.91 5.28
CA ILE A 112 -5.98 -9.39 4.46
C ILE A 112 -4.80 -9.82 5.36
N GLU A 113 -4.55 -9.11 6.45
CA GLU A 113 -3.57 -9.49 7.48
C GLU A 113 -3.88 -10.88 8.05
N ALA A 114 -5.16 -11.18 8.31
CA ALA A 114 -5.59 -12.51 8.75
C ALA A 114 -5.35 -13.60 7.68
N TRP A 115 -5.45 -13.26 6.39
CA TRP A 115 -5.11 -14.21 5.33
C TRP A 115 -3.63 -14.62 5.41
N THR A 116 -2.73 -13.68 5.66
CA THR A 116 -1.29 -13.99 5.74
C THR A 116 -0.96 -14.90 6.91
N LEU A 117 -1.61 -14.71 8.07
CA LEU A 117 -1.44 -15.59 9.21
C LEU A 117 -2.02 -16.99 8.95
N GLY A 118 -3.20 -17.09 8.33
CA GLY A 118 -3.80 -18.36 7.96
C GLY A 118 -2.94 -19.17 6.99
N TYR A 119 -2.40 -18.52 5.94
CA TYR A 119 -1.46 -19.15 5.02
C TYR A 119 -0.14 -19.56 5.71
N THR A 120 0.37 -18.75 6.64
CA THR A 120 1.53 -19.13 7.47
C THR A 120 1.27 -20.46 8.17
N VAL A 121 0.13 -20.59 8.85
CA VAL A 121 -0.21 -21.81 9.58
C VAL A 121 -0.49 -22.99 8.64
N ARG A 122 -1.13 -22.75 7.48
CA ARG A 122 -1.30 -23.81 6.46
C ARG A 122 0.05 -24.37 6.01
N PHE A 123 1.00 -23.51 5.70
CA PHE A 123 2.34 -23.96 5.29
C PHE A 123 3.13 -24.63 6.43
N LEU A 124 2.97 -24.18 7.67
CA LEU A 124 3.54 -24.89 8.84
C LEU A 124 2.95 -26.30 8.99
N ARG A 125 1.63 -26.46 8.82
CA ARG A 125 0.97 -27.76 8.79
C ARG A 125 1.45 -28.62 7.61
N ALA A 126 1.69 -28.01 6.44
CA ALA A 126 2.18 -28.69 5.25
C ALA A 126 3.63 -29.21 5.36
N ILE A 127 4.38 -28.82 6.40
CA ILE A 127 5.68 -29.45 6.73
C ILE A 127 5.48 -30.88 7.23
N VAL A 128 4.43 -31.09 8.03
CA VAL A 128 4.10 -32.40 8.66
C VAL A 128 3.19 -33.21 7.75
N ASP A 129 2.22 -32.54 7.10
CA ASP A 129 1.26 -33.16 6.19
C ASP A 129 1.41 -32.60 4.76
N PRO A 130 2.18 -33.26 3.90
CA PRO A 130 2.39 -32.83 2.52
C PRO A 130 1.13 -32.76 1.65
N SER A 131 0.01 -33.38 2.05
CA SER A 131 -1.25 -33.32 1.30
C SER A 131 -1.86 -31.91 1.28
N LEU A 132 -1.43 -31.03 2.21
CA LEU A 132 -1.84 -29.64 2.28
C LEU A 132 -1.13 -28.72 1.27
N ARG A 133 -0.14 -29.22 0.53
CA ARG A 133 0.51 -28.47 -0.55
C ARG A 133 -0.43 -28.30 -1.73
N PHE A 134 -0.25 -27.20 -2.45
CA PHE A 134 -1.02 -26.94 -3.65
C PHE A 134 -0.45 -27.73 -4.84
N ALA A 135 -1.33 -28.44 -5.54
CA ALA A 135 -0.96 -29.27 -6.68
C ALA A 135 -0.83 -28.43 -7.97
N ASP A 136 -1.73 -27.48 -8.16
CA ASP A 136 -1.78 -26.63 -9.33
C ASP A 136 -2.45 -25.26 -9.00
N VAL A 137 -2.57 -24.40 -10.02
CA VAL A 137 -3.16 -23.04 -9.86
C VAL A 137 -4.64 -23.13 -9.47
N SER A 138 -5.38 -24.12 -9.98
CA SER A 138 -6.81 -24.29 -9.71
C SER A 138 -7.05 -24.64 -8.25
N ASP A 139 -6.27 -25.59 -7.72
CA ASP A 139 -6.31 -25.98 -6.30
C ASP A 139 -6.00 -24.80 -5.38
N SER A 140 -4.96 -24.02 -5.70
CA SER A 140 -4.63 -22.82 -4.94
C SER A 140 -5.74 -21.76 -5.00
N GLN A 141 -6.37 -21.57 -6.15
CA GLN A 141 -7.47 -20.62 -6.35
C GLN A 141 -8.75 -21.06 -5.64
N GLU A 142 -9.08 -22.35 -5.68
CA GLU A 142 -10.24 -22.91 -4.97
C GLU A 142 -10.07 -22.75 -3.46
N TYR A 143 -8.87 -23.07 -2.94
CA TYR A 143 -8.56 -22.86 -1.54
C TYR A 143 -8.68 -21.37 -1.16
N PHE A 144 -8.08 -20.46 -1.91
CA PHE A 144 -8.18 -19.02 -1.64
C PHE A 144 -9.64 -18.59 -1.60
N THR A 145 -10.43 -18.90 -2.62
CA THR A 145 -11.84 -18.52 -2.70
C THR A 145 -12.64 -19.03 -1.50
N SER A 146 -12.41 -20.28 -1.10
CA SER A 146 -13.05 -20.88 0.08
C SER A 146 -12.57 -20.25 1.38
N PHE A 147 -11.25 -20.07 1.55
CA PHE A 147 -10.62 -19.56 2.76
C PHE A 147 -11.05 -18.13 3.09
N VAL A 148 -11.06 -17.23 2.09
CA VAL A 148 -11.44 -15.83 2.26
C VAL A 148 -12.95 -15.60 2.23
N GLY A 149 -13.72 -16.62 1.87
CA GLY A 149 -15.18 -16.55 1.74
C GLY A 149 -15.67 -15.85 0.48
N ALA A 150 -14.87 -15.80 -0.58
CA ALA A 150 -15.23 -15.09 -1.82
C ALA A 150 -16.33 -15.81 -2.64
N ALA A 151 -16.67 -17.06 -2.30
CA ALA A 151 -17.74 -17.80 -2.98
C ALA A 151 -19.15 -17.29 -2.63
N ALA A 152 -19.37 -16.86 -1.38
CA ALA A 152 -20.69 -16.39 -0.94
C ALA A 152 -20.56 -15.52 0.32
N ASP A 153 -21.45 -14.55 0.45
CA ASP A 153 -21.52 -13.69 1.63
C ASP A 153 -21.72 -14.52 2.91
N GLY A 154 -21.09 -14.10 4.00
CA GLY A 154 -21.10 -14.77 5.31
C GLY A 154 -20.23 -16.04 5.37
N SER A 155 -19.70 -16.55 4.28
CA SER A 155 -18.88 -17.79 4.29
C SER A 155 -17.52 -17.58 4.97
N ALA A 156 -16.98 -16.37 4.95
CA ALA A 156 -15.76 -15.99 5.68
C ALA A 156 -15.91 -16.15 7.21
N LEU A 157 -17.12 -16.05 7.74
CA LEU A 157 -17.39 -16.08 9.19
C LEU A 157 -17.64 -17.51 9.75
N ARG A 158 -17.32 -18.55 9.01
CA ARG A 158 -17.41 -19.92 9.51
C ARG A 158 -16.25 -20.22 10.44
N PRO A 159 -16.48 -20.84 11.63
CA PRO A 159 -15.44 -21.15 12.58
C PRO A 159 -14.67 -22.43 12.23
N SER A 160 -13.67 -22.32 11.33
CA SER A 160 -12.79 -23.40 10.91
C SER A 160 -11.36 -22.89 10.78
N LEU A 161 -10.34 -23.73 10.97
CA LEU A 161 -8.95 -23.36 10.70
C LEU A 161 -8.65 -23.12 9.22
N ASP A 162 -9.49 -23.63 8.35
CA ASP A 162 -9.42 -23.46 6.91
C ASP A 162 -10.35 -22.33 6.41
N THR A 163 -10.75 -21.43 7.30
CA THR A 163 -11.44 -20.16 7.01
C THR A 163 -10.77 -18.98 7.71
N VAL A 164 -11.06 -17.77 7.26
CA VAL A 164 -10.38 -16.58 7.77
C VAL A 164 -10.74 -16.20 9.22
N LEU A 165 -11.94 -16.55 9.71
CA LEU A 165 -12.49 -16.05 10.98
C LEU A 165 -11.56 -16.21 12.19
N PRO A 166 -11.02 -17.41 12.52
CA PRO A 166 -10.19 -17.56 13.72
C PRO A 166 -8.91 -16.69 13.63
N TRP A 167 -8.34 -16.58 12.46
CA TRP A 167 -7.15 -15.75 12.21
C TRP A 167 -7.49 -14.26 12.31
N LEU A 168 -8.65 -13.84 11.83
CA LEU A 168 -9.15 -12.48 11.94
C LEU A 168 -9.33 -12.06 13.40
N VAL A 169 -9.91 -12.94 14.23
CA VAL A 169 -10.07 -12.67 15.66
C VAL A 169 -8.70 -12.50 16.33
N VAL A 170 -7.75 -13.42 16.07
CA VAL A 170 -6.39 -13.35 16.63
C VAL A 170 -5.69 -12.06 16.25
N VAL A 171 -5.70 -11.73 14.97
CA VAL A 171 -5.01 -10.56 14.41
C VAL A 171 -5.64 -9.26 14.90
N PHE A 172 -6.98 -9.18 14.90
CA PHE A 172 -7.71 -8.01 15.39
C PHE A 172 -7.42 -7.73 16.86
N LEU A 173 -7.47 -8.77 17.72
CA LEU A 173 -7.15 -8.64 19.13
C LEU A 173 -5.68 -8.26 19.36
N LEU A 174 -4.75 -8.82 18.57
CA LEU A 174 -3.34 -8.48 18.65
C LEU A 174 -3.10 -7.00 18.32
N ASN A 175 -3.73 -6.48 17.28
CA ASN A 175 -3.71 -5.06 16.94
C ASN A 175 -4.21 -4.20 18.12
N LEU A 176 -5.37 -4.53 18.69
CA LEU A 176 -5.92 -3.77 19.83
C LEU A 176 -5.02 -3.80 21.06
N VAL A 177 -4.42 -4.95 21.40
CA VAL A 177 -3.49 -5.08 22.52
C VAL A 177 -2.24 -4.23 22.31
N LEU A 178 -1.68 -4.24 21.10
CA LEU A 178 -0.47 -3.47 20.81
C LEU A 178 -0.75 -1.97 20.82
N ILE A 179 -1.82 -1.51 20.17
CA ILE A 179 -2.15 -0.07 20.13
C ILE A 179 -2.56 0.47 21.52
N TYR A 180 -3.18 -0.37 22.37
CA TYR A 180 -3.52 -0.03 23.75
C TYR A 180 -2.28 0.29 24.60
N ARG A 181 -1.13 -0.36 24.33
CA ARG A 181 0.15 -0.14 25.02
C ARG A 181 0.80 1.22 24.72
N GLY A 182 0.27 1.99 23.78
CA GLY A 182 0.77 3.31 23.42
C GLY A 182 1.84 3.29 22.33
N ILE A 183 2.38 4.49 22.05
CA ILE A 183 3.34 4.68 20.95
C ILE A 183 4.64 3.92 21.24
N SER A 184 5.29 4.20 22.37
CA SER A 184 6.63 3.64 22.66
C SER A 184 6.59 2.14 22.98
N LYS A 185 5.67 1.70 23.84
CA LYS A 185 5.60 0.30 24.32
C LYS A 185 4.77 -0.63 23.42
N GLY A 186 4.02 -0.07 22.48
CA GLY A 186 3.21 -0.81 21.51
C GLY A 186 3.79 -0.71 20.11
N ILE A 187 3.55 0.41 19.44
CA ILE A 187 3.92 0.60 18.02
C ILE A 187 5.44 0.54 17.82
N GLU A 188 6.21 1.35 18.57
CA GLU A 188 7.66 1.41 18.44
C GLU A 188 8.32 0.05 18.71
N LEU A 189 7.87 -0.64 19.78
CA LEU A 189 8.40 -1.96 20.11
C LEU A 189 8.11 -2.99 19.01
N ALA A 190 6.87 -3.02 18.49
CA ALA A 190 6.48 -3.93 17.42
C ALA A 190 7.33 -3.71 16.16
N CYS A 191 7.51 -2.45 15.75
CA CYS A 191 8.32 -2.11 14.58
C CYS A 191 9.83 -2.32 14.82
N ARG A 192 10.33 -2.02 16.02
CA ARG A 192 11.74 -2.21 16.39
C ARG A 192 12.18 -3.68 16.34
N VAL A 193 11.27 -4.59 16.65
CA VAL A 193 11.53 -6.04 16.56
C VAL A 193 11.13 -6.57 15.18
N GLY A 194 9.95 -6.22 14.71
CA GLY A 194 9.37 -6.76 13.48
C GLY A 194 10.18 -6.41 12.24
N MET A 195 10.62 -5.16 12.07
CA MET A 195 11.34 -4.74 10.86
C MET A 195 12.69 -5.46 10.67
N PRO A 196 13.58 -5.58 11.67
CA PRO A 196 14.81 -6.38 11.50
C PRO A 196 14.52 -7.85 11.23
N VAL A 197 13.54 -8.46 11.92
CA VAL A 197 13.15 -9.86 11.68
C VAL A 197 12.64 -10.04 10.25
N LEU A 198 11.78 -9.15 9.79
CA LEU A 198 11.27 -9.14 8.41
C LEU A 198 12.43 -9.12 7.41
N ILE A 199 13.37 -8.18 7.54
CA ILE A 199 14.51 -8.06 6.62
C ILE A 199 15.36 -9.34 6.59
N VAL A 200 15.68 -9.90 7.76
CA VAL A 200 16.48 -11.14 7.85
C VAL A 200 15.76 -12.32 7.16
N LEU A 201 14.47 -12.49 7.44
CA LEU A 201 13.68 -13.55 6.83
C LEU A 201 13.51 -13.34 5.31
N CYS A 202 13.33 -12.09 4.86
CA CYS A 202 13.31 -11.77 3.42
C CYS A 202 14.63 -12.13 2.72
N VAL A 203 15.77 -11.79 3.32
CA VAL A 203 17.09 -12.16 2.75
C VAL A 203 17.21 -13.67 2.62
N PHE A 204 16.74 -14.43 3.60
CA PHE A 204 16.73 -15.90 3.54
C PHE A 204 15.84 -16.44 2.40
N VAL A 205 14.61 -15.88 2.24
CA VAL A 205 13.72 -16.26 1.13
C VAL A 205 14.30 -15.81 -0.22
N LEU A 206 14.89 -14.62 -0.30
CA LEU A 206 15.52 -14.10 -1.52
C LEU A 206 16.68 -15.01 -1.97
N ALA A 207 17.54 -15.43 -1.05
CA ALA A 207 18.62 -16.37 -1.36
C ALA A 207 18.08 -17.67 -1.97
N ARG A 208 16.95 -18.18 -1.43
CA ARG A 208 16.29 -19.36 -1.99
C ARG A 208 15.72 -19.12 -3.39
N VAL A 209 15.09 -17.98 -3.61
CA VAL A 209 14.53 -17.61 -4.93
C VAL A 209 15.63 -17.51 -5.98
N LEU A 210 16.73 -16.83 -5.67
CA LEU A 210 17.86 -16.67 -6.60
C LEU A 210 18.54 -18.01 -6.95
N THR A 211 18.38 -19.05 -6.13
CA THR A 211 18.90 -20.40 -6.38
C THR A 211 17.88 -21.35 -7.04
N LEU A 212 16.69 -20.88 -7.42
CA LEU A 212 15.67 -21.74 -8.06
C LEU A 212 16.09 -22.23 -9.46
N GLY A 213 16.87 -21.43 -10.19
CA GLY A 213 17.28 -21.77 -11.55
C GLY A 213 16.09 -21.83 -12.52
N THR A 214 15.98 -22.95 -13.26
CA THR A 214 14.88 -23.25 -14.18
C THR A 214 14.08 -24.43 -13.62
N PRO A 215 12.90 -24.17 -12.98
CA PRO A 215 12.13 -25.23 -12.32
C PRO A 215 11.58 -26.29 -13.29
N ASP A 216 11.18 -25.88 -14.48
CA ASP A 216 10.71 -26.78 -15.55
C ASP A 216 11.70 -26.79 -16.72
N PRO A 217 12.50 -27.87 -16.91
CA PRO A 217 13.42 -28.00 -18.04
C PRO A 217 12.75 -27.97 -19.42
N ALA A 218 11.46 -28.31 -19.50
CA ALA A 218 10.68 -28.24 -20.76
C ALA A 218 10.36 -26.80 -21.17
N GLN A 219 10.47 -25.85 -20.25
CA GLN A 219 10.21 -24.44 -20.48
C GLN A 219 11.42 -23.57 -20.04
N PRO A 220 12.54 -23.63 -20.76
CA PRO A 220 13.80 -23.00 -20.34
C PRO A 220 13.73 -21.48 -20.22
N ASP A 221 12.75 -20.84 -20.86
CA ASP A 221 12.50 -19.41 -20.77
C ASP A 221 11.79 -19.00 -19.47
N ARG A 222 11.23 -19.96 -18.73
CA ARG A 222 10.66 -19.75 -17.40
C ARG A 222 11.72 -20.00 -16.34
N ASN A 223 12.46 -18.97 -16.01
CA ASN A 223 13.51 -19.04 -15.01
C ASN A 223 13.66 -17.70 -14.27
N VAL A 224 14.40 -17.72 -13.17
CA VAL A 224 14.62 -16.53 -12.32
C VAL A 224 15.32 -15.40 -13.08
N TRP A 225 16.26 -15.74 -13.98
CA TRP A 225 17.02 -14.74 -14.74
C TRP A 225 16.16 -14.02 -15.77
N THR A 226 15.22 -14.74 -16.40
CA THR A 226 14.18 -14.14 -17.26
C THR A 226 13.32 -13.16 -16.46
N GLY A 227 12.92 -13.52 -15.24
CA GLY A 227 12.18 -12.64 -14.34
C GLY A 227 12.98 -11.38 -13.99
N LEU A 228 14.24 -11.53 -13.58
CA LEU A 228 15.10 -10.39 -13.29
C LEU A 228 15.30 -9.51 -14.51
N GLY A 229 15.58 -10.10 -15.67
CA GLY A 229 15.72 -9.36 -16.92
C GLY A 229 14.44 -8.61 -17.30
N SER A 230 13.28 -9.22 -17.18
CA SER A 230 12.00 -8.59 -17.44
C SER A 230 11.72 -7.43 -16.47
N MET A 231 12.03 -7.60 -15.19
CA MET A 231 11.82 -6.54 -14.18
C MET A 231 12.63 -5.28 -14.48
N TRP A 232 13.87 -5.42 -14.94
CA TRP A 232 14.81 -4.29 -15.08
C TRP A 232 15.00 -3.81 -16.51
N ASN A 233 14.70 -4.64 -17.52
CA ASN A 233 14.86 -4.22 -18.93
C ASN A 233 13.70 -3.30 -19.34
N PRO A 234 13.98 -2.02 -19.66
CA PRO A 234 12.92 -1.08 -20.03
C PRO A 234 12.43 -1.23 -21.49
N GLY A 235 13.21 -1.84 -22.36
CA GLY A 235 12.78 -2.20 -23.72
C GLY A 235 12.27 -3.64 -23.76
N LYS A 236 11.13 -3.89 -24.42
CA LYS A 236 10.47 -5.20 -24.45
C LYS A 236 10.40 -5.78 -25.84
N THR A 237 10.70 -7.07 -25.97
CA THR A 237 10.39 -7.86 -27.16
C THR A 237 9.34 -8.89 -26.75
N VAL A 238 8.11 -8.71 -27.24
CA VAL A 238 6.97 -9.55 -26.88
C VAL A 238 6.42 -10.25 -28.10
N VAL A 239 5.91 -11.45 -27.89
CA VAL A 239 5.08 -12.18 -28.86
C VAL A 239 3.63 -11.92 -28.52
N VAL A 240 2.87 -11.44 -29.48
CA VAL A 240 1.46 -11.03 -29.33
C VAL A 240 0.61 -11.93 -30.22
N GLY A 241 -0.49 -12.44 -29.68
CA GLY A 241 -1.46 -13.24 -30.42
C GLY A 241 -2.34 -12.42 -31.37
N ALA A 242 -3.17 -13.12 -32.14
CA ALA A 242 -4.12 -12.50 -33.08
C ALA A 242 -5.14 -11.56 -32.40
N ASP A 243 -5.43 -11.78 -31.12
CA ASP A 243 -6.32 -10.98 -30.28
C ASP A 243 -5.63 -9.77 -29.63
N GLY A 244 -4.32 -9.56 -29.90
CA GLY A 244 -3.51 -8.51 -29.31
C GLY A 244 -3.00 -8.81 -27.90
N ALA A 245 -3.29 -10.00 -27.34
CA ALA A 245 -2.80 -10.41 -26.04
C ALA A 245 -1.29 -10.73 -26.06
N VAL A 246 -0.54 -10.31 -25.05
CA VAL A 246 0.87 -10.67 -24.87
C VAL A 246 0.92 -12.13 -24.41
N LEU A 247 1.49 -12.99 -25.25
CA LEU A 247 1.63 -14.43 -24.98
C LEU A 247 2.95 -14.77 -24.31
N ALA A 248 4.01 -14.06 -24.70
CA ALA A 248 5.32 -14.24 -24.08
C ALA A 248 6.17 -12.97 -24.21
N GLU A 249 7.07 -12.78 -23.24
CA GLU A 249 8.18 -11.84 -23.33
C GLU A 249 9.47 -12.64 -23.48
N VAL A 250 10.27 -12.28 -24.48
CA VAL A 250 11.57 -12.91 -24.69
C VAL A 250 12.65 -12.00 -24.13
N VAL A 251 13.45 -12.51 -23.22
CA VAL A 251 14.56 -11.80 -22.58
C VAL A 251 15.87 -12.50 -22.96
N ASP A 252 16.81 -11.77 -23.54
CA ASP A 252 18.19 -12.24 -23.79
C ASP A 252 19.15 -11.05 -23.68
N ALA A 253 20.38 -11.30 -23.28
CA ALA A 253 21.42 -10.27 -23.23
C ALA A 253 21.85 -9.81 -24.63
N ASP A 254 21.74 -10.69 -25.63
CA ASP A 254 22.00 -10.40 -27.03
C ASP A 254 20.70 -10.09 -27.76
N ARG A 255 20.55 -8.87 -28.25
CA ARG A 255 19.35 -8.41 -28.98
C ARG A 255 19.07 -9.20 -30.25
N THR A 256 20.10 -9.69 -30.95
CA THR A 256 19.94 -10.50 -32.16
C THR A 256 19.31 -11.84 -31.80
N ARG A 257 19.85 -12.54 -30.81
CA ARG A 257 19.28 -13.80 -30.30
C ARG A 257 17.89 -13.60 -29.72
N GLN A 258 17.67 -12.49 -29.01
CA GLN A 258 16.35 -12.15 -28.46
C GLN A 258 15.30 -12.08 -29.57
N ARG A 259 15.61 -11.39 -30.67
CA ARG A 259 14.72 -11.23 -31.82
C ARG A 259 14.52 -12.54 -32.59
N GLU A 260 15.59 -13.32 -32.80
CA GLU A 260 15.51 -14.64 -33.44
C GLU A 260 14.61 -15.59 -32.65
N ARG A 261 14.79 -15.66 -31.33
CA ARG A 261 13.94 -16.47 -30.43
C ARG A 261 12.49 -16.00 -30.44
N ALA A 262 12.24 -14.71 -30.39
CA ALA A 262 10.89 -14.14 -30.46
C ALA A 262 10.22 -14.49 -31.81
N THR A 263 10.96 -14.42 -32.92
CA THR A 263 10.46 -14.78 -34.25
C THR A 263 10.15 -16.26 -34.35
N ALA A 264 11.02 -17.12 -33.83
CA ALA A 264 10.77 -18.56 -33.80
C ALA A 264 9.54 -18.91 -32.95
N LEU A 265 9.35 -18.26 -31.82
CA LEU A 265 8.18 -18.46 -30.95
C LEU A 265 6.89 -17.94 -31.61
N ALA A 266 6.94 -16.79 -32.27
CA ALA A 266 5.80 -16.26 -33.01
C ALA A 266 5.37 -17.16 -34.16
N ALA A 267 6.33 -17.77 -34.86
CA ALA A 267 6.04 -18.72 -35.94
C ALA A 267 5.36 -20.01 -35.44
N GLN A 268 5.55 -20.40 -34.20
CA GLN A 268 4.90 -21.57 -33.56
C GLN A 268 3.50 -21.23 -32.99
N THR A 269 3.16 -19.95 -32.94
CA THR A 269 1.91 -19.47 -32.33
C THR A 269 0.93 -19.05 -33.42
N PRO A 270 -0.29 -19.60 -33.49
CA PRO A 270 -1.28 -19.19 -34.51
C PRO A 270 -1.57 -17.68 -34.45
N GLY A 271 -1.27 -16.97 -35.55
CA GLY A 271 -1.44 -15.51 -35.62
C GLY A 271 -0.45 -14.70 -34.77
N GLY A 272 0.62 -15.35 -34.29
CA GLY A 272 1.64 -14.71 -33.47
C GLY A 272 2.46 -13.68 -34.24
N THR A 273 2.70 -12.51 -33.65
CA THR A 273 3.53 -11.46 -34.19
C THR A 273 4.54 -10.97 -33.15
N VAL A 274 5.74 -10.58 -33.60
CA VAL A 274 6.76 -9.99 -32.71
C VAL A 274 6.55 -8.47 -32.66
N VAL A 275 6.43 -7.94 -31.44
CA VAL A 275 6.30 -6.50 -31.19
C VAL A 275 7.44 -6.04 -30.29
N GLU A 276 8.18 -5.04 -30.77
CA GLU A 276 9.19 -4.33 -29.95
C GLU A 276 8.56 -3.09 -29.32
N ARG A 277 8.52 -3.05 -28.00
CA ARG A 277 8.04 -1.89 -27.23
C ARG A 277 9.24 -1.08 -26.76
N THR A 278 9.41 0.10 -27.34
CA THR A 278 10.47 1.03 -26.92
C THR A 278 10.17 1.65 -25.56
N VAL A 279 11.19 2.09 -24.86
CA VAL A 279 11.06 2.80 -23.57
C VAL A 279 10.15 4.02 -23.69
N LEU A 280 10.39 4.84 -24.73
CA LEU A 280 9.61 6.07 -24.95
C LEU A 280 8.14 5.79 -25.22
N ALA A 281 7.81 4.74 -25.98
CA ALA A 281 6.42 4.36 -26.24
C ALA A 281 5.70 3.92 -24.95
N GLN A 282 6.40 3.21 -24.06
CA GLN A 282 5.84 2.80 -22.78
C GLN A 282 5.69 3.99 -21.80
N LEU A 283 6.68 4.89 -21.73
CA LEU A 283 6.61 6.10 -20.91
C LEU A 283 5.59 7.13 -21.42
N ALA A 284 5.16 7.02 -22.67
CA ALA A 284 4.07 7.83 -23.22
C ALA A 284 2.68 7.36 -22.75
N ASP A 285 2.55 6.16 -22.16
CA ASP A 285 1.28 5.66 -21.63
C ASP A 285 0.94 6.33 -20.28
N PRO A 286 -0.13 7.13 -20.20
CA PRO A 286 -0.55 7.76 -18.93
C PRO A 286 -0.86 6.75 -17.83
N ASN A 287 -1.28 5.52 -18.18
CA ASN A 287 -1.65 4.49 -17.21
C ASN A 287 -0.46 3.98 -16.42
N LEU A 288 0.71 3.92 -17.06
CA LEU A 288 1.96 3.58 -16.40
C LEU A 288 2.31 4.60 -15.30
N TRP A 289 2.10 5.90 -15.55
CA TRP A 289 2.33 6.94 -14.55
C TRP A 289 1.30 6.92 -13.42
N LEU A 290 0.03 6.65 -13.75
CA LEU A 290 -1.03 6.46 -12.76
C LEU A 290 -0.72 5.29 -11.82
N ALA A 291 -0.27 4.17 -12.38
CA ALA A 291 0.12 3.00 -11.61
C ALA A 291 1.35 3.27 -10.73
N ALA A 292 2.38 3.92 -11.28
CA ALA A 292 3.60 4.28 -10.57
C ALA A 292 3.32 5.26 -9.41
N ALA A 293 2.58 6.34 -9.66
CA ALA A 293 2.19 7.30 -8.63
C ALA A 293 1.31 6.65 -7.55
N GLY A 294 0.33 5.85 -7.95
CA GLY A 294 -0.54 5.10 -7.03
C GLY A 294 0.24 4.12 -6.17
N GLN A 295 1.27 3.48 -6.71
CA GLN A 295 2.15 2.60 -5.94
C GLN A 295 2.96 3.39 -4.90
N ILE A 296 3.50 4.55 -5.24
CA ILE A 296 4.24 5.41 -4.31
C ILE A 296 3.36 5.85 -3.14
N PHE A 297 2.12 6.27 -3.39
CA PHE A 297 1.19 6.63 -2.31
C PHE A 297 0.93 5.48 -1.36
N PHE A 298 0.62 4.32 -1.93
CA PHE A 298 0.31 3.13 -1.15
C PHE A 298 1.53 2.64 -0.36
N SER A 299 2.70 2.59 -1.01
CA SER A 299 3.93 2.07 -0.43
C SER A 299 4.48 2.94 0.69
N LEU A 300 4.56 4.27 0.50
CA LEU A 300 5.12 5.18 1.50
C LEU A 300 4.13 5.59 2.59
N SER A 301 2.87 5.20 2.50
CA SER A 301 1.78 5.66 3.38
C SER A 301 1.68 7.20 3.46
N VAL A 302 2.07 7.92 2.42
CA VAL A 302 1.92 9.38 2.31
C VAL A 302 0.52 9.75 1.87
N GLY A 303 0.00 10.87 2.33
CA GLY A 303 -1.39 11.25 2.08
C GLY A 303 -2.41 10.49 2.94
N PHE A 304 -1.96 9.73 3.94
CA PHE A 304 -2.82 8.99 4.89
C PHE A 304 -3.05 9.76 6.19
N GLY A 305 -2.20 10.77 6.47
CA GLY A 305 -2.19 11.45 7.77
C GLY A 305 -1.43 10.71 8.87
N VAL A 306 -0.93 9.49 8.63
CA VAL A 306 -0.16 8.71 9.61
C VAL A 306 1.16 9.37 9.92
N ILE A 307 1.95 9.74 8.91
CA ILE A 307 3.25 10.40 9.08
C ILE A 307 3.08 11.72 9.80
N LEU A 308 2.05 12.51 9.44
CA LEU A 308 1.74 13.77 10.10
C LEU A 308 1.49 13.57 11.61
N VAL A 309 0.70 12.56 11.97
CA VAL A 309 0.41 12.22 13.37
C VAL A 309 1.66 11.73 14.09
N TYR A 310 2.46 10.86 13.48
CA TYR A 310 3.70 10.37 14.09
C TYR A 310 4.71 11.50 14.33
N ALA A 311 4.85 12.40 13.35
CA ALA A 311 5.73 13.57 13.46
C ALA A 311 5.28 14.55 14.55
N SER A 312 3.99 14.59 14.91
CA SER A 312 3.49 15.46 15.98
C SER A 312 4.03 15.13 17.36
N TYR A 313 4.52 13.91 17.56
CA TYR A 313 5.16 13.46 18.80
C TYR A 313 6.68 13.62 18.82
N MET A 314 7.26 14.24 17.78
CA MET A 314 8.70 14.49 17.71
C MET A 314 9.13 15.74 18.50
N GLY A 315 10.37 15.70 18.94
CA GLY A 315 11.01 16.83 19.61
C GLY A 315 11.28 18.01 18.65
N PRO A 316 11.47 19.23 19.21
CA PRO A 316 11.61 20.45 18.40
C PRO A 316 12.90 20.49 17.55
N ARG A 317 13.91 19.69 17.87
CA ARG A 317 15.20 19.63 17.16
C ARG A 317 15.48 18.27 16.53
N ASP A 318 14.50 17.40 16.48
CA ASP A 318 14.65 16.12 15.79
C ASP A 318 14.82 16.35 14.28
N ASP A 319 15.72 15.59 13.68
CA ASP A 319 16.04 15.70 12.26
C ASP A 319 14.93 15.09 11.40
N LEU A 320 14.11 15.93 10.77
CA LEU A 320 13.02 15.51 9.92
C LEU A 320 13.51 15.03 8.54
N VAL A 321 14.53 15.72 7.99
CA VAL A 321 15.01 15.43 6.63
C VAL A 321 15.60 14.04 6.57
N LEU A 322 16.56 13.76 7.46
CA LEU A 322 17.25 12.47 7.47
C LEU A 322 16.34 11.33 7.97
N SER A 323 15.46 11.60 8.94
CA SER A 323 14.51 10.58 9.42
C SER A 323 13.51 10.19 8.34
N GLY A 324 12.93 11.17 7.64
CA GLY A 324 12.02 10.91 6.52
C GLY A 324 12.72 10.20 5.36
N LEU A 325 13.91 10.65 4.97
CA LEU A 325 14.68 9.99 3.91
C LEU A 325 15.05 8.55 4.27
N THR A 326 15.48 8.29 5.51
CA THR A 326 15.85 6.95 5.97
C THR A 326 14.64 6.01 6.01
N ALA A 327 13.50 6.50 6.50
CA ALA A 327 12.27 5.70 6.51
C ALA A 327 11.82 5.35 5.09
N SER A 328 11.81 6.33 4.17
CA SER A 328 11.47 6.11 2.76
C SER A 328 12.47 5.18 2.07
N ALA A 329 13.77 5.38 2.27
CA ALA A 329 14.80 4.51 1.69
C ALA A 329 14.71 3.06 2.21
N THR A 330 14.35 2.87 3.49
CA THR A 330 14.11 1.53 4.05
C THR A 330 12.92 0.87 3.38
N ASN A 331 11.83 1.63 3.15
CA ASN A 331 10.69 1.14 2.40
C ASN A 331 11.06 0.72 0.98
N GLU A 332 11.78 1.59 0.23
CA GLU A 332 12.20 1.29 -1.13
C GLU A 332 13.11 0.05 -1.20
N PHE A 333 14.01 -0.10 -0.23
CA PHE A 333 14.83 -1.31 -0.10
C PHE A 333 13.94 -2.55 0.10
N CYS A 334 12.97 -2.50 1.00
CA CYS A 334 12.06 -3.62 1.23
C CYS A 334 11.18 -3.90 0.01
N GLU A 335 10.75 -2.86 -0.71
CA GLU A 335 9.87 -3.00 -1.86
C GLU A 335 10.62 -3.51 -3.10
N VAL A 336 11.67 -2.82 -3.50
CA VAL A 336 12.37 -3.11 -4.76
C VAL A 336 13.35 -4.27 -4.60
N ALA A 337 14.20 -4.21 -3.55
CA ALA A 337 15.30 -5.18 -3.39
C ALA A 337 14.87 -6.47 -2.67
N LEU A 338 13.79 -6.45 -1.88
CA LEU A 338 13.30 -7.66 -1.23
C LEU A 338 12.00 -8.13 -1.88
N GLY A 339 10.89 -7.40 -1.77
CA GLY A 339 9.59 -7.82 -2.29
C GLY A 339 9.60 -8.07 -3.80
N GLY A 340 10.12 -7.11 -4.57
CA GLY A 340 10.24 -7.21 -6.02
C GLY A 340 11.10 -8.38 -6.48
N LEU A 341 12.29 -8.50 -5.91
CA LEU A 341 13.24 -9.57 -6.29
C LEU A 341 12.86 -10.97 -5.75
N ILE A 342 12.02 -11.05 -4.72
CA ILE A 342 11.46 -12.34 -4.26
C ILE A 342 10.29 -12.74 -5.15
N THR A 343 9.28 -11.90 -5.23
CA THR A 343 7.97 -12.27 -5.78
C THR A 343 7.98 -12.38 -7.29
N PHE A 344 8.49 -11.36 -8.00
CA PHE A 344 8.38 -11.31 -9.45
C PHE A 344 9.20 -12.39 -10.15
N PRO A 345 10.52 -12.58 -9.86
CA PRO A 345 11.29 -13.62 -10.50
C PRO A 345 10.83 -15.02 -10.14
N ALA A 346 10.38 -15.23 -8.89
CA ALA A 346 9.83 -16.53 -8.48
C ALA A 346 8.56 -16.87 -9.27
N ALA A 347 7.63 -15.92 -9.41
CA ALA A 347 6.40 -16.12 -10.18
C ALA A 347 6.70 -16.35 -11.67
N VAL A 348 7.61 -15.59 -12.28
CA VAL A 348 8.02 -15.75 -13.68
C VAL A 348 8.64 -17.13 -13.94
N ALA A 349 9.43 -17.66 -12.99
CA ALA A 349 10.04 -18.96 -13.13
C ALA A 349 9.01 -20.12 -13.24
N PHE A 350 7.78 -19.93 -12.73
CA PHE A 350 6.72 -20.94 -12.81
C PHE A 350 5.66 -20.62 -13.88
N LEU A 351 5.25 -19.36 -14.01
CA LEU A 351 4.15 -18.96 -14.89
C LEU A 351 4.58 -18.26 -16.19
N GLY A 352 5.84 -17.84 -16.28
CA GLY A 352 6.28 -16.90 -17.32
C GLY A 352 5.73 -15.49 -17.10
N VAL A 353 6.27 -14.51 -17.83
CA VAL A 353 5.92 -13.08 -17.65
C VAL A 353 4.43 -12.79 -17.92
N ALA A 354 3.87 -13.37 -18.98
CA ALA A 354 2.46 -13.17 -19.33
C ALA A 354 1.50 -13.72 -18.25
N GLY A 355 1.79 -14.88 -17.67
CA GLY A 355 0.99 -15.46 -16.60
C GLY A 355 0.99 -14.61 -15.33
N VAL A 356 2.14 -14.00 -15.00
CA VAL A 356 2.25 -13.09 -13.84
C VAL A 356 1.47 -11.79 -14.07
N ALA A 357 1.54 -11.20 -15.27
CA ALA A 357 0.81 -9.98 -15.61
C ALA A 357 -0.72 -10.15 -15.51
N GLY A 358 -1.25 -11.34 -15.81
CA GLY A 358 -2.68 -11.65 -15.73
C GLY A 358 -3.21 -11.96 -14.32
N ALA A 359 -2.33 -12.23 -13.36
CA ALA A 359 -2.75 -12.71 -12.04
C ALA A 359 -3.39 -11.63 -11.13
N GLY A 360 -3.08 -10.35 -11.35
CA GLY A 360 -3.48 -9.28 -10.43
C GLY A 360 -2.79 -9.38 -9.06
N THR A 361 -3.06 -8.41 -8.17
CA THR A 361 -2.37 -8.32 -6.87
C THR A 361 -2.65 -9.53 -5.97
N PHE A 362 -3.93 -9.82 -5.71
CA PHE A 362 -4.29 -10.92 -4.81
C PHE A 362 -4.05 -12.29 -5.44
N GLY A 363 -4.30 -12.42 -6.76
CA GLY A 363 -3.99 -13.64 -7.49
C GLY A 363 -2.49 -13.97 -7.44
N LEU A 364 -1.62 -12.99 -7.63
CA LEU A 364 -0.18 -13.18 -7.48
C LEU A 364 0.20 -13.61 -6.05
N GLY A 365 -0.31 -12.89 -5.04
CA GLY A 365 0.05 -13.14 -3.65
C GLY A 365 -0.49 -14.44 -3.07
N PHE A 366 -1.73 -14.79 -3.37
CA PHE A 366 -2.45 -15.86 -2.67
C PHE A 366 -2.85 -17.06 -3.55
N ASN A 367 -2.66 -16.99 -4.89
CA ASN A 367 -2.82 -18.13 -5.78
C ASN A 367 -1.48 -18.58 -6.37
N VAL A 368 -0.69 -17.65 -6.92
CA VAL A 368 0.55 -17.99 -7.62
C VAL A 368 1.67 -18.34 -6.64
N LEU A 369 1.97 -17.46 -5.68
CA LEU A 369 3.08 -17.69 -4.75
C LEU A 369 2.89 -18.94 -3.87
N PRO A 370 1.68 -19.28 -3.36
CA PRO A 370 1.49 -20.55 -2.66
C PRO A 370 1.85 -21.76 -3.52
N LEU A 371 1.49 -21.76 -4.81
CA LEU A 371 1.90 -22.82 -5.74
C LEU A 371 3.41 -22.85 -5.95
N VAL A 372 4.05 -21.68 -6.16
CA VAL A 372 5.51 -21.56 -6.29
C VAL A 372 6.21 -22.21 -5.10
N PHE A 373 5.80 -21.86 -3.88
CA PHE A 373 6.37 -22.47 -2.67
C PHE A 373 6.04 -23.96 -2.55
N SER A 374 4.85 -24.41 -2.92
CA SER A 374 4.49 -25.83 -2.86
C SER A 374 5.32 -26.69 -3.82
N SER A 375 5.75 -26.12 -4.95
CA SER A 375 6.47 -26.83 -6.01
C SER A 375 7.99 -26.87 -5.82
N MET A 376 8.57 -26.10 -4.88
CA MET A 376 10.02 -26.07 -4.68
C MET A 376 10.50 -27.02 -3.56
N PRO A 377 11.78 -27.47 -3.57
CA PRO A 377 12.37 -28.20 -2.44
C PRO A 377 12.29 -27.41 -1.13
N ALA A 378 11.88 -28.05 -0.04
CA ALA A 378 11.60 -27.44 1.26
C ALA A 378 10.56 -26.29 1.21
N GLY A 379 9.71 -26.28 0.19
CA GLY A 379 8.82 -25.18 -0.12
C GLY A 379 7.82 -24.85 0.98
N SER A 380 7.32 -25.86 1.74
CA SER A 380 6.47 -25.60 2.89
C SER A 380 7.12 -24.73 3.95
N LEU A 381 8.43 -24.89 4.20
CA LEU A 381 9.19 -24.02 5.11
C LEU A 381 9.31 -22.59 4.55
N PHE A 382 9.70 -22.45 3.28
CA PHE A 382 9.86 -21.14 2.65
C PHE A 382 8.51 -20.42 2.51
N GLY A 383 7.43 -21.15 2.21
CA GLY A 383 6.08 -20.61 2.19
C GLY A 383 5.64 -20.10 3.56
N ALA A 384 5.88 -20.89 4.63
CA ALA A 384 5.60 -20.47 5.99
C ALA A 384 6.37 -19.19 6.36
N ILE A 385 7.67 -19.13 6.05
CA ILE A 385 8.51 -17.95 6.29
C ILE A 385 7.99 -16.75 5.49
N PHE A 386 7.69 -16.92 4.21
CA PHE A 386 7.22 -15.83 3.36
C PHE A 386 5.88 -15.24 3.85
N PHE A 387 4.89 -16.08 4.14
CA PHE A 387 3.60 -15.61 4.65
C PHE A 387 3.71 -15.02 6.06
N PHE A 388 4.64 -15.50 6.88
CA PHE A 388 4.97 -14.88 8.16
C PHE A 388 5.64 -13.50 7.99
N VAL A 389 6.51 -13.33 7.00
CA VAL A 389 7.03 -12.01 6.61
C VAL A 389 5.90 -11.07 6.20
N LEU A 390 4.97 -11.55 5.37
CA LEU A 390 3.78 -10.77 5.00
C LEU A 390 2.94 -10.39 6.22
N PHE A 391 2.79 -11.30 7.19
CA PHE A 391 2.08 -11.02 8.44
C PHE A 391 2.79 -9.94 9.28
N ILE A 392 4.13 -10.01 9.43
CA ILE A 392 4.90 -8.97 10.13
C ILE A 392 4.75 -7.62 9.42
N ALA A 393 4.88 -7.59 8.09
CA ALA A 393 4.68 -6.38 7.30
C ALA A 393 3.26 -5.81 7.46
N ALA A 394 2.26 -6.69 7.47
CA ALA A 394 0.86 -6.27 7.63
C ALA A 394 0.61 -5.69 9.01
N ILE A 395 1.03 -6.34 10.11
CA ILE A 395 0.74 -5.87 11.46
C ILE A 395 1.47 -4.56 11.80
N THR A 396 2.70 -4.37 11.34
CA THR A 396 3.42 -3.10 11.56
C THR A 396 2.75 -1.93 10.84
N SER A 397 2.16 -2.19 9.67
CA SER A 397 1.38 -1.21 8.90
C SER A 397 0.00 -0.96 9.52
N SER A 398 -0.76 -1.99 9.88
CA SER A 398 -2.11 -1.85 10.45
C SER A 398 -2.12 -1.11 11.79
N LEU A 399 -1.12 -1.31 12.64
CA LEU A 399 -0.96 -0.58 13.90
C LEU A 399 -0.87 0.93 13.68
N SER A 400 -0.22 1.37 12.61
CA SER A 400 -0.06 2.78 12.28
C SER A 400 -1.38 3.44 11.90
N MET A 401 -2.30 2.69 11.29
CA MET A 401 -3.59 3.19 10.79
C MET A 401 -4.58 3.57 11.90
N LEU A 402 -4.44 2.98 13.09
CA LEU A 402 -5.31 3.30 14.24
C LEU A 402 -4.90 4.58 14.96
N GLN A 403 -3.61 4.96 14.93
CA GLN A 403 -3.10 6.08 15.69
C GLN A 403 -3.70 7.45 15.30
N PRO A 404 -3.96 7.78 14.02
CA PRO A 404 -4.61 9.03 13.63
C PRO A 404 -6.03 9.19 14.21
N GLY A 405 -6.79 8.11 14.26
CA GLY A 405 -8.10 8.10 14.90
C GLY A 405 -8.03 8.32 16.41
N ILE A 406 -7.07 7.67 17.09
CA ILE A 406 -6.85 7.85 18.53
C ILE A 406 -6.48 9.32 18.80
N ALA A 407 -5.50 9.87 18.07
CA ALA A 407 -5.08 11.25 18.24
C ALA A 407 -6.24 12.24 18.04
N LEU A 408 -7.11 12.00 17.04
CA LEU A 408 -8.29 12.83 16.81
C LEU A 408 -9.29 12.75 17.99
N LEU A 409 -9.60 11.56 18.50
CA LEU A 409 -10.56 11.39 19.59
C LEU A 409 -10.03 11.96 20.92
N GLU A 410 -8.76 11.73 21.24
CA GLU A 410 -8.11 12.32 22.41
C GLU A 410 -8.14 13.85 22.34
N GLU A 411 -7.83 14.41 21.17
CA GLU A 411 -7.76 15.85 20.98
C GLU A 411 -9.15 16.52 20.91
N SER A 412 -10.11 15.92 20.16
CA SER A 412 -11.41 16.53 19.93
C SER A 412 -12.41 16.32 21.07
N LEU A 413 -12.42 15.13 21.69
CA LEU A 413 -13.35 14.75 22.75
C LEU A 413 -12.73 14.84 24.15
N GLY A 414 -11.41 14.95 24.27
CA GLY A 414 -10.71 14.96 25.56
C GLY A 414 -10.79 13.63 26.33
N ILE A 415 -11.08 12.53 25.63
CA ILE A 415 -11.15 11.19 26.22
C ILE A 415 -9.76 10.56 26.36
N SER A 416 -9.60 9.66 27.33
CA SER A 416 -8.33 8.97 27.52
C SER A 416 -8.01 8.01 26.37
N ARG A 417 -6.74 7.62 26.23
CA ARG A 417 -6.31 6.61 25.25
C ARG A 417 -7.13 5.31 25.37
N LYS A 418 -7.41 4.87 26.58
CA LYS A 418 -8.25 3.67 26.82
C LYS A 418 -9.63 3.81 26.19
N GLY A 419 -10.26 4.96 26.40
CA GLY A 419 -11.57 5.27 25.82
C GLY A 419 -11.51 5.36 24.29
N SER A 420 -10.48 6.02 23.76
CA SER A 420 -10.27 6.14 22.31
C SER A 420 -10.06 4.77 21.65
N VAL A 421 -9.21 3.91 22.23
CA VAL A 421 -8.99 2.55 21.72
C VAL A 421 -10.25 1.69 21.80
N GLY A 422 -11.02 1.78 22.89
CA GLY A 422 -12.29 1.07 23.02
C GLY A 422 -13.32 1.50 21.97
N LEU A 423 -13.49 2.81 21.78
CA LEU A 423 -14.42 3.36 20.79
C LEU A 423 -14.01 2.99 19.35
N LEU A 424 -12.73 3.19 19.01
CA LEU A 424 -12.22 2.83 17.69
C LEU A 424 -12.20 1.33 17.45
N GLY A 425 -11.86 0.55 18.48
CA GLY A 425 -11.92 -0.91 18.42
C GLY A 425 -13.33 -1.41 18.08
N THR A 426 -14.35 -0.84 18.72
CA THR A 426 -15.75 -1.16 18.40
C THR A 426 -16.13 -0.74 16.98
N LEU A 427 -15.79 0.49 16.59
CA LEU A 427 -16.09 1.02 15.26
C LEU A 427 -15.41 0.20 14.16
N THR A 428 -14.12 -0.09 14.33
CA THR A 428 -13.37 -0.88 13.34
C THR A 428 -13.78 -2.34 13.35
N ALA A 429 -14.20 -2.91 14.49
CA ALA A 429 -14.77 -4.26 14.54
C ALA A 429 -16.06 -4.37 13.71
N LEU A 430 -16.95 -3.38 13.81
CA LEU A 430 -18.17 -3.33 13.00
C LEU A 430 -17.85 -3.21 11.51
N GLY A 431 -16.90 -2.33 11.13
CA GLY A 431 -16.47 -2.19 9.73
C GLY A 431 -15.76 -3.44 9.21
N THR A 432 -14.89 -4.06 9.99
CA THR A 432 -14.24 -5.34 9.65
C THR A 432 -15.27 -6.47 9.52
N GLY A 433 -16.25 -6.51 10.43
CA GLY A 433 -17.39 -7.44 10.33
C GLY A 433 -18.21 -7.24 9.05
N PHE A 434 -18.44 -5.98 8.65
CA PHE A 434 -19.07 -5.66 7.38
C PHE A 434 -18.27 -6.20 6.18
N VAL A 435 -16.96 -5.98 6.14
CA VAL A 435 -16.09 -6.49 5.05
C VAL A 435 -16.07 -8.03 5.05
N ALA A 436 -15.97 -8.66 6.21
CA ALA A 436 -15.95 -10.11 6.33
C ALA A 436 -17.32 -10.75 6.00
N TRP A 437 -18.43 -10.05 6.26
CA TRP A 437 -19.76 -10.53 5.88
C TRP A 437 -19.97 -10.45 4.36
N PHE A 438 -19.70 -9.29 3.74
CA PHE A 438 -19.83 -9.08 2.30
C PHE A 438 -18.54 -9.46 1.55
N SER A 439 -18.06 -10.68 1.81
CA SER A 439 -16.81 -11.22 1.27
C SER A 439 -16.93 -11.79 -0.15
N LYS A 440 -18.16 -12.00 -0.66
CA LYS A 440 -18.38 -12.51 -2.02
C LYS A 440 -17.67 -11.64 -3.05
N ASP A 441 -16.88 -12.28 -3.92
CA ASP A 441 -16.07 -11.64 -4.95
C ASP A 441 -15.16 -10.51 -4.42
N LEU A 442 -14.87 -10.49 -3.11
CA LEU A 442 -14.16 -9.44 -2.37
C LEU A 442 -14.78 -8.04 -2.53
N LYS A 443 -16.05 -7.94 -2.87
CA LYS A 443 -16.70 -6.71 -3.34
C LYS A 443 -16.63 -5.54 -2.33
N ALA A 444 -16.93 -5.79 -1.05
CA ALA A 444 -16.86 -4.75 -0.03
C ALA A 444 -15.43 -4.24 0.16
N LEU A 445 -14.44 -5.15 0.19
CA LEU A 445 -13.02 -4.83 0.29
C LEU A 445 -12.58 -3.95 -0.87
N ASP A 446 -12.79 -4.40 -2.09
CA ASP A 446 -12.35 -3.72 -3.31
C ASP A 446 -13.03 -2.35 -3.49
N THR A 447 -14.33 -2.24 -3.12
CA THR A 447 -15.05 -0.96 -3.17
C THR A 447 -14.46 0.05 -2.19
N LEU A 448 -14.16 -0.38 -0.96
CA LEU A 448 -13.54 0.49 0.05
C LEU A 448 -12.11 0.88 -0.36
N ASP A 449 -11.31 -0.05 -0.91
CA ASP A 449 -9.97 0.23 -1.40
C ASP A 449 -9.99 1.23 -2.57
N PHE A 450 -10.91 1.07 -3.51
CA PHE A 450 -11.03 1.99 -4.65
C PHE A 450 -11.38 3.42 -4.22
N TRP A 451 -12.42 3.58 -3.39
CA TRP A 451 -12.90 4.92 -3.02
C TRP A 451 -12.06 5.57 -1.92
N VAL A 452 -11.59 4.81 -0.95
CA VAL A 452 -10.82 5.35 0.17
C VAL A 452 -9.32 5.15 -0.02
N GLY A 453 -8.89 3.93 -0.29
CA GLY A 453 -7.48 3.55 -0.46
C GLY A 453 -6.83 4.11 -1.73
N THR A 454 -7.63 4.60 -2.70
CA THR A 454 -7.12 5.23 -3.91
C THR A 454 -7.63 6.66 -4.04
N PHE A 455 -8.93 6.87 -4.23
CA PHE A 455 -9.49 8.21 -4.52
C PHE A 455 -9.22 9.22 -3.40
N LEU A 456 -9.61 8.92 -2.16
CA LEU A 456 -9.47 9.88 -1.05
C LEU A 456 -8.02 10.14 -0.65
N ILE A 457 -7.10 9.19 -0.84
CA ILE A 457 -5.67 9.41 -0.61
C ILE A 457 -5.14 10.49 -1.55
N PHE A 458 -5.44 10.42 -2.85
CA PHE A 458 -5.05 11.46 -3.81
C PHE A 458 -5.60 12.84 -3.41
N VAL A 459 -6.85 12.89 -2.93
CA VAL A 459 -7.47 14.14 -2.46
C VAL A 459 -6.68 14.68 -1.26
N LEU A 460 -6.44 13.86 -0.23
CA LEU A 460 -5.75 14.33 0.98
C LEU A 460 -4.32 14.73 0.69
N ALA A 461 -3.57 13.96 -0.08
CA ALA A 461 -2.20 14.27 -0.46
C ALA A 461 -2.10 15.60 -1.24
N THR A 462 -3.05 15.83 -2.15
CA THR A 462 -3.14 17.10 -2.90
C THR A 462 -3.43 18.28 -1.95
N VAL A 463 -4.37 18.10 -1.03
CA VAL A 463 -4.66 19.11 0.00
C VAL A 463 -3.42 19.39 0.85
N GLN A 464 -2.74 18.37 1.33
CA GLN A 464 -1.57 18.53 2.20
C GLN A 464 -0.43 19.29 1.53
N ILE A 465 -0.08 18.96 0.29
CA ILE A 465 1.02 19.64 -0.40
C ILE A 465 0.68 21.09 -0.76
N ILE A 466 -0.58 21.37 -1.10
CA ILE A 466 -1.07 22.74 -1.32
C ILE A 466 -1.05 23.52 0.01
N LEU A 467 -1.53 22.94 1.10
CA LEU A 467 -1.48 23.58 2.42
C LEU A 467 -0.05 23.90 2.83
N PHE A 468 0.88 22.96 2.63
CA PHE A 468 2.29 23.16 2.95
C PHE A 468 2.94 24.25 2.10
N GLY A 469 2.82 24.16 0.77
CA GLY A 469 3.53 25.05 -0.14
C GLY A 469 2.97 26.49 -0.22
N TRP A 470 1.64 26.64 -0.07
CA TRP A 470 0.96 27.90 -0.34
C TRP A 470 0.39 28.57 0.90
N PHE A 471 -0.28 27.86 1.80
CA PHE A 471 -0.95 28.45 2.98
C PHE A 471 -0.06 28.50 4.21
N PHE A 472 0.59 27.42 4.60
CA PHE A 472 1.62 27.43 5.64
C PHE A 472 2.81 28.28 5.22
N GLY A 473 3.12 28.23 3.93
CA GLY A 473 4.12 29.03 3.24
C GLY A 473 5.48 28.35 3.17
N MET A 474 6.02 28.31 1.94
CA MET A 474 7.25 27.56 1.62
C MET A 474 8.43 27.92 2.54
N GLU A 475 8.65 29.18 2.84
CA GLU A 475 9.79 29.60 3.68
C GLU A 475 9.64 29.17 5.15
N ARG A 476 8.40 29.15 5.68
CA ARG A 476 8.11 28.66 7.02
C ARG A 476 8.26 27.14 7.09
N GLY A 477 7.68 26.43 6.13
CA GLY A 477 7.82 24.98 6.01
C GLY A 477 9.27 24.54 5.82
N TRP A 478 10.02 25.30 5.00
CA TRP A 478 11.43 25.03 4.77
C TRP A 478 12.28 25.18 6.02
N ARG A 479 12.07 26.26 6.79
CA ARG A 479 12.75 26.45 8.09
C ARG A 479 12.40 25.35 9.09
N GLU A 480 11.12 24.99 9.17
CA GLU A 480 10.67 23.91 10.03
C GLU A 480 11.37 22.59 9.66
N LEU A 481 11.39 22.24 8.39
CA LEU A 481 12.00 21.02 7.89
C LEU A 481 13.50 20.92 8.24
N HIS A 482 14.23 22.05 8.13
CA HIS A 482 15.67 22.09 8.37
C HIS A 482 16.07 22.37 9.82
N THR A 483 15.12 22.63 10.73
CA THR A 483 15.44 22.80 12.16
C THR A 483 15.90 21.48 12.75
N GLY A 484 17.18 21.43 13.17
CA GLY A 484 17.83 20.22 13.68
C GLY A 484 18.31 19.23 12.61
N ALA A 485 18.17 19.56 11.32
CA ALA A 485 18.56 18.68 10.23
C ALA A 485 20.07 18.61 10.03
N ALA A 486 20.63 17.39 10.01
CA ALA A 486 22.03 17.13 9.64
C ALA A 486 22.25 17.24 8.13
N LEU A 487 21.22 16.92 7.33
CA LEU A 487 21.23 17.00 5.87
C LEU A 487 20.43 18.22 5.43
N GLN A 488 21.04 19.07 4.60
CA GLN A 488 20.37 20.21 3.99
C GLN A 488 19.84 19.84 2.60
N LEU A 489 18.54 20.00 2.39
CA LEU A 489 17.98 19.81 1.06
C LEU A 489 18.42 20.93 0.12
N PRO A 490 18.77 20.60 -1.14
CA PRO A 490 19.08 21.61 -2.15
C PRO A 490 17.88 22.55 -2.40
N GLY A 491 18.17 23.83 -2.61
CA GLY A 491 17.14 24.87 -2.78
C GLY A 491 16.15 24.64 -3.94
N TRP A 492 16.54 23.83 -4.95
CA TRP A 492 15.68 23.47 -6.06
C TRP A 492 14.46 22.59 -5.64
N PHE A 493 14.47 22.00 -4.44
CA PHE A 493 13.27 21.33 -3.91
C PHE A 493 12.13 22.33 -3.57
N LYS A 494 12.43 23.62 -3.29
CA LYS A 494 11.36 24.60 -3.02
C LYS A 494 10.33 24.71 -4.16
N PRO A 495 10.73 24.93 -5.43
CA PRO A 495 9.77 24.88 -6.53
C PRO A 495 9.10 23.51 -6.73
N VAL A 496 9.78 22.40 -6.38
CA VAL A 496 9.14 21.08 -6.44
C VAL A 496 7.97 21.01 -5.47
N PHE A 497 8.15 21.36 -4.19
CA PHE A 497 7.06 21.42 -3.21
C PHE A 497 5.92 22.35 -3.63
N ARG A 498 6.27 23.52 -4.17
CA ARG A 498 5.29 24.59 -4.40
C ARG A 498 4.51 24.43 -5.72
N TYR A 499 5.14 23.90 -6.75
CA TYR A 499 4.57 23.89 -8.11
C TYR A 499 4.58 22.52 -8.77
N VAL A 500 5.74 21.83 -8.82
CA VAL A 500 5.88 20.59 -9.59
C VAL A 500 5.06 19.48 -8.99
N CYS A 501 5.18 19.24 -7.68
CA CYS A 501 4.43 18.19 -6.99
C CYS A 501 2.91 18.43 -7.05
N PRO A 502 2.35 19.60 -6.70
CA PRO A 502 0.91 19.86 -6.87
C PRO A 502 0.43 19.72 -8.32
N ALA A 503 1.18 20.23 -9.31
CA ALA A 503 0.81 20.12 -10.71
C ALA A 503 0.79 18.67 -11.19
N PHE A 504 1.80 17.90 -10.83
CA PHE A 504 1.86 16.47 -11.13
C PHE A 504 0.68 15.71 -10.52
N LEU A 505 0.38 15.97 -9.23
CA LEU A 505 -0.75 15.34 -8.53
C LEU A 505 -2.10 15.67 -9.18
N ILE A 506 -2.35 16.95 -9.46
CA ILE A 506 -3.61 17.39 -10.08
C ILE A 506 -3.76 16.75 -11.46
N THR A 507 -2.66 16.66 -12.24
CA THR A 507 -2.68 16.03 -13.56
C THR A 507 -2.98 14.54 -13.45
N ILE A 508 -2.25 13.80 -12.62
CA ILE A 508 -2.44 12.35 -12.43
C ILE A 508 -3.84 12.07 -11.88
N PHE A 509 -4.28 12.83 -10.86
CA PHE A 509 -5.61 12.66 -10.30
C PHE A 509 -6.72 13.00 -11.30
N GLY A 510 -6.55 14.06 -12.09
CA GLY A 510 -7.48 14.43 -13.16
C GLY A 510 -7.61 13.32 -14.22
N LEU A 511 -6.48 12.74 -14.65
CA LEU A 511 -6.47 11.60 -15.57
C LEU A 511 -7.11 10.36 -14.95
N TRP A 512 -6.86 10.10 -13.66
CA TRP A 512 -7.49 8.99 -12.94
C TRP A 512 -9.01 9.15 -12.88
N VAL A 513 -9.51 10.34 -12.54
CA VAL A 513 -10.95 10.66 -12.51
C VAL A 513 -11.56 10.53 -13.89
N ALA A 514 -10.92 11.12 -14.91
CA ALA A 514 -11.40 11.04 -16.29
C ALA A 514 -11.56 9.58 -16.74
N ARG A 515 -10.58 8.73 -16.42
CA ARG A 515 -10.60 7.33 -16.82
C ARG A 515 -11.56 6.48 -15.98
N ASN A 516 -11.43 6.53 -14.67
CA ASN A 516 -12.11 5.58 -13.78
C ASN A 516 -13.55 6.02 -13.43
N VAL A 517 -13.81 7.33 -13.39
CA VAL A 517 -15.15 7.85 -13.10
C VAL A 517 -15.92 8.10 -14.39
N PHE A 518 -15.34 8.80 -15.36
CA PHE A 518 -16.03 9.17 -16.60
C PHE A 518 -15.80 8.18 -17.76
N GLY A 519 -14.92 7.21 -17.61
CA GLY A 519 -14.65 6.19 -18.64
C GLY A 519 -13.90 6.69 -19.86
N TRP A 520 -13.32 7.88 -19.79
CA TRP A 520 -12.52 8.43 -20.87
C TRP A 520 -11.13 7.79 -20.91
N ASP A 521 -10.74 7.23 -22.07
CA ASP A 521 -9.41 6.66 -22.28
C ASP A 521 -8.62 7.52 -23.25
N PRO A 522 -7.60 8.26 -22.78
CA PRO A 522 -6.77 9.12 -23.65
C PRO A 522 -5.99 8.33 -24.71
N ALA A 523 -5.73 7.05 -24.49
CA ALA A 523 -4.99 6.20 -25.43
C ALA A 523 -5.88 5.46 -26.45
N GLY A 524 -7.18 5.33 -26.22
CA GLY A 524 -8.04 4.45 -27.00
C GLY A 524 -9.30 5.07 -27.61
N GLY A 525 -9.66 6.30 -27.31
CA GLY A 525 -10.73 7.06 -27.97
C GLY A 525 -12.17 6.56 -27.78
N ALA A 526 -12.42 5.39 -27.20
CA ALA A 526 -13.76 4.87 -26.93
C ALA A 526 -14.04 4.88 -25.42
N SER A 527 -15.16 5.50 -25.02
CA SER A 527 -15.65 5.46 -23.65
C SER A 527 -15.96 4.01 -23.25
N ARG A 528 -15.13 3.40 -22.42
CA ARG A 528 -15.34 2.07 -21.84
C ARG A 528 -16.22 2.10 -20.58
N GLY A 529 -16.89 3.23 -20.31
CA GLY A 529 -17.87 3.35 -19.24
C GLY A 529 -17.31 3.18 -17.82
N GLY A 530 -16.25 3.88 -17.47
CA GLY A 530 -15.72 3.92 -16.09
C GLY A 530 -15.11 2.61 -15.56
N SER A 531 -14.66 2.64 -14.32
CA SER A 531 -14.17 1.44 -13.62
C SER A 531 -15.33 0.51 -13.22
N PRO A 532 -15.07 -0.78 -12.94
CA PRO A 532 -16.09 -1.70 -12.40
C PRO A 532 -16.76 -1.15 -11.14
N TYR A 533 -16.02 -0.46 -10.28
CA TYR A 533 -16.52 0.12 -9.02
C TYR A 533 -17.44 1.32 -9.23
N THR A 534 -17.17 2.14 -10.26
CA THR A 534 -18.05 3.23 -10.66
C THR A 534 -19.32 2.70 -11.30
N LYS A 535 -19.21 1.67 -12.13
CA LYS A 535 -20.37 0.99 -12.73
C LYS A 535 -21.24 0.35 -11.67
N ALA A 536 -20.66 -0.36 -10.70
CA ALA A 536 -21.39 -1.00 -9.60
C ALA A 536 -22.26 0.02 -8.84
N LEU A 537 -21.77 1.25 -8.61
CA LEU A 537 -22.54 2.31 -7.94
C LEU A 537 -23.61 2.91 -8.87
N PHE A 538 -23.21 3.43 -10.02
CA PHE A 538 -24.05 4.37 -10.80
C PHE A 538 -24.82 3.70 -11.95
N VAL A 539 -24.43 2.49 -12.36
CA VAL A 539 -25.09 1.75 -13.45
C VAL A 539 -25.84 0.55 -12.91
N ASP A 540 -25.18 -0.30 -12.12
CA ASP A 540 -25.74 -1.57 -11.66
C ASP A 540 -26.58 -1.40 -10.37
N GLY A 541 -26.38 -0.30 -9.63
CA GLY A 541 -27.07 -0.06 -8.36
C GLY A 541 -26.77 -1.10 -7.28
N ASP A 542 -25.53 -1.63 -7.26
CA ASP A 542 -25.13 -2.73 -6.38
C ASP A 542 -25.27 -2.36 -4.90
N PRO A 543 -26.07 -3.12 -4.11
CA PRO A 543 -26.32 -2.80 -2.71
C PRO A 543 -25.05 -2.78 -1.84
N VAL A 544 -24.09 -3.68 -2.09
CA VAL A 544 -22.84 -3.77 -1.30
C VAL A 544 -21.96 -2.57 -1.59
N ALA A 545 -21.89 -2.13 -2.85
CA ALA A 545 -21.16 -0.92 -3.22
C ALA A 545 -21.77 0.32 -2.55
N TRP A 546 -23.10 0.47 -2.55
CA TRP A 546 -23.79 1.56 -1.87
C TRP A 546 -23.63 1.54 -0.35
N LEU A 547 -23.72 0.36 0.28
CA LEU A 547 -23.49 0.21 1.72
C LEU A 547 -22.04 0.56 2.09
N SER A 548 -21.07 0.20 1.26
CA SER A 548 -19.65 0.55 1.46
C SER A 548 -19.44 2.07 1.44
N VAL A 549 -20.02 2.77 0.47
CA VAL A 549 -19.95 4.24 0.38
C VAL A 549 -20.74 4.89 1.53
N ALA A 550 -21.88 4.33 1.92
CA ALA A 550 -22.65 4.81 3.06
C ALA A 550 -21.87 4.68 4.38
N LEU A 551 -21.14 3.58 4.59
CA LEU A 551 -20.24 3.41 5.74
C LEU A 551 -19.20 4.54 5.81
N VAL A 552 -18.56 4.84 4.68
CA VAL A 552 -17.58 5.94 4.58
C VAL A 552 -18.23 7.30 4.88
N ALA A 553 -19.42 7.55 4.33
CA ALA A 553 -20.15 8.79 4.57
C ALA A 553 -20.56 8.97 6.04
N VAL A 554 -21.06 7.92 6.68
CA VAL A 554 -21.40 7.92 8.12
C VAL A 554 -20.18 8.21 8.97
N MET A 555 -19.03 7.60 8.67
CA MET A 555 -17.79 7.89 9.36
C MET A 555 -17.32 9.34 9.16
N ALA A 556 -17.40 9.86 7.93
CA ALA A 556 -17.05 11.23 7.63
C ALA A 556 -17.91 12.22 8.42
N VAL A 557 -19.24 12.00 8.45
CA VAL A 557 -20.18 12.82 9.22
C VAL A 557 -19.89 12.72 10.73
N GLY A 558 -19.70 11.52 11.26
CA GLY A 558 -19.40 11.30 12.67
C GLY A 558 -18.11 12.01 13.11
N LEU A 559 -17.01 11.83 12.37
CA LEU A 559 -15.74 12.50 12.67
C LEU A 559 -15.82 14.02 12.49
N THR A 560 -16.56 14.51 11.49
CA THR A 560 -16.81 15.93 11.29
C THR A 560 -17.59 16.52 12.48
N ALA A 561 -18.59 15.82 12.99
CA ALA A 561 -19.37 16.25 14.14
C ALA A 561 -18.51 16.33 15.42
N THR A 562 -17.57 15.38 15.63
CA THR A 562 -16.63 15.45 16.77
C THR A 562 -15.75 16.69 16.71
N ILE A 563 -15.25 17.06 15.53
CA ILE A 563 -14.44 18.27 15.31
C ILE A 563 -15.30 19.53 15.52
N GLY A 564 -16.51 19.58 14.95
CA GLY A 564 -17.42 20.72 15.07
C GLY A 564 -17.88 20.99 16.51
N GLY A 565 -18.09 19.93 17.30
CA GLY A 565 -18.47 20.00 18.72
C GLY A 565 -17.31 20.31 19.67
N SER A 566 -16.07 20.14 19.22
CA SER A 566 -14.88 20.28 20.07
C SER A 566 -14.62 21.71 20.50
N ARG A 567 -14.44 21.93 21.81
CA ARG A 567 -14.00 23.23 22.36
C ARG A 567 -12.58 23.60 21.92
N ARG A 568 -11.75 22.60 21.63
CA ARG A 568 -10.34 22.80 21.28
C ARG A 568 -10.13 23.51 19.93
N TYR A 569 -11.10 23.38 19.03
CA TYR A 569 -11.08 24.01 17.70
C TYR A 569 -11.97 25.24 17.60
N ARG A 570 -12.49 25.76 18.74
CA ARG A 570 -13.16 27.04 18.77
C ARG A 570 -12.08 28.12 18.77
N ASP A 571 -12.18 29.05 17.82
CA ASP A 571 -11.31 30.21 17.82
C ASP A 571 -11.60 31.03 19.08
N ASP A 572 -10.62 31.18 19.94
CA ASP A 572 -10.62 32.26 20.91
C ASP A 572 -10.44 33.57 20.13
N SER A 573 -11.55 34.18 19.72
CA SER A 573 -11.58 35.51 19.11
C SER A 573 -11.28 36.62 20.14
N SER A 574 -10.45 36.32 21.17
CA SER A 574 -10.15 37.20 22.29
C SER A 574 -8.68 37.18 22.71
N THR A 575 -7.74 37.01 21.77
CA THR A 575 -6.32 37.43 21.98
C THR A 575 -5.74 38.06 20.75
#